data_01015a6ad5a086615d1e55aac3282e17
#
_entry.id   01015a6ad5a086615d1e55aac3282e17
#
_cell.length_a   1.000
_cell.length_b   1.000
_cell.length_c   1.000
_cell.angle_alpha   90.00
_cell.angle_beta   90.00
_cell.angle_gamma   90.00
#
_symmetry.space_group_name_H-M   'P 1'
#
loop_
_entity.id
_entity.type
_entity.pdbx_description
1 polymer ?
#
loop_
_entity_poly.entity_id
_entity_poly.type
_entity_poly.pdbx_seq_one_letter_code
_entity_poly.pdbx_strand_id
1 'polypeptide(L)'
;MKDEIIQQTGAYIASSILKQPNRVIKTDQALISSGLIDSFSLVDLALFVEDTFNVHLDDSELNKDIFDNLDQLAELVVSRAA
;
A
#
# COMPACT_ATOMS: atom_id res chain seq x y z
N MET A 1 -12.09 9.83 0.53
CA MET A 1 -11.72 8.60 -0.15
C MET A 1 -10.24 8.28 -0.04
N LYS A 2 -9.39 9.22 -0.39
CA LYS A 2 -7.94 9.02 -0.29
C LYS A 2 -7.48 8.76 1.15
N ASP A 3 -7.99 9.52 2.11
CA ASP A 3 -7.63 9.36 3.52
C ASP A 3 -8.03 7.98 4.05
N GLU A 4 -9.18 7.49 3.64
CA GLU A 4 -9.66 6.17 4.03
C GLU A 4 -8.75 5.07 3.47
N ILE A 5 -8.31 5.22 2.22
CA ILE A 5 -7.39 4.27 1.60
C ILE A 5 -6.07 4.26 2.36
N ILE A 6 -5.53 5.44 2.68
CA ILE A 6 -4.28 5.56 3.43
C ILE A 6 -4.41 4.90 4.80
N GLN A 7 -5.51 5.17 5.51
CA GLN A 7 -5.72 4.64 6.85
C GLN A 7 -5.83 3.12 6.83
N GLN A 8 -6.64 2.57 5.95
CA GLN A 8 -6.85 1.12 5.89
C GLN A 8 -5.60 0.39 5.40
N THR A 9 -4.95 0.92 4.39
CA THR A 9 -3.74 0.31 3.84
C THR A 9 -2.59 0.38 4.84
N GLY A 10 -2.43 1.51 5.50
CA GLY A 10 -1.41 1.66 6.54
C GLY A 10 -1.63 0.69 7.69
N ALA A 11 -2.86 0.52 8.12
CA ALA A 11 -3.21 -0.43 9.17
C ALA A 11 -2.91 -1.87 8.75
N TYR A 12 -3.21 -2.22 7.50
CA TYR A 12 -2.91 -3.55 6.98
C TYR A 12 -1.40 -3.80 6.97
N ILE A 13 -0.62 -2.84 6.47
CA ILE A 13 0.84 -2.98 6.43
C ILE A 13 1.39 -3.17 7.85
N ALA A 14 0.95 -2.33 8.78
CA ALA A 14 1.44 -2.40 10.15
C ALA A 14 1.09 -3.73 10.82
N SER A 15 -0.14 -4.19 10.70
CA SER A 15 -0.59 -5.37 11.41
C SER A 15 -0.24 -6.67 10.70
N SER A 16 -0.40 -6.74 9.39
CA SER A 16 -0.25 -8.00 8.65
C SER A 16 1.12 -8.20 8.06
N ILE A 17 1.78 -7.15 7.62
CA ILE A 17 3.11 -7.25 7.00
C ILE A 17 4.20 -7.08 8.06
N LEU A 18 4.13 -6.01 8.85
CA LEU A 18 5.15 -5.71 9.85
C LEU A 18 4.92 -6.39 11.20
N LYS A 19 3.73 -6.92 11.41
CA LYS A 19 3.33 -7.54 12.69
C LYS A 19 3.46 -6.58 13.86
N GLN A 20 3.19 -5.31 13.62
CA GLN A 20 3.26 -4.24 14.60
C GLN A 20 1.98 -3.41 14.54
N PRO A 21 0.85 -3.93 15.06
CA PRO A 21 -0.47 -3.31 14.85
C PRO A 21 -0.61 -1.90 15.41
N ASN A 22 0.24 -1.53 16.38
CA ASN A 22 0.21 -0.19 16.96
C ASN A 22 1.13 0.79 16.23
N ARG A 23 1.87 0.34 15.23
CA ARG A 23 2.78 1.20 14.48
C ARG A 23 2.00 2.11 13.56
N VAL A 24 2.37 3.40 13.53
CA VAL A 24 1.80 4.37 12.59
C VAL A 24 2.79 4.56 11.44
N ILE A 25 2.30 4.37 10.22
CA ILE A 25 3.09 4.55 9.02
C ILE A 25 2.75 5.92 8.44
N LYS A 26 3.78 6.77 8.31
CA LYS A 26 3.57 8.10 7.76
C LYS A 26 3.28 8.02 6.26
N THR A 27 2.49 8.97 5.77
CA THR A 27 2.06 8.97 4.38
C THR A 27 3.20 9.16 3.38
N ASP A 28 4.29 9.79 3.82
CA ASP A 28 5.47 10.03 2.98
C ASP A 28 6.63 9.08 3.26
N GLN A 29 6.43 8.13 4.17
CA GLN A 29 7.49 7.16 4.49
C GLN A 29 7.73 6.21 3.32
N ALA A 30 9.00 6.05 2.93
CA ALA A 30 9.36 5.11 1.88
C ALA A 30 9.02 3.70 2.31
N LEU A 31 8.31 2.98 1.46
CA LEU A 31 7.87 1.60 1.74
C LEU A 31 8.75 0.58 1.03
N ILE A 32 8.96 0.79 -0.26
CA ILE A 32 9.66 -0.17 -1.11
C ILE A 32 11.16 0.13 -1.11
N SER A 33 11.55 1.38 -1.36
CA SER A 33 12.96 1.75 -1.44
C SER A 33 13.68 1.61 -0.12
N SER A 34 12.98 1.73 1.00
CA SER A 34 13.56 1.55 2.34
C SER A 34 13.73 0.08 2.74
N GLY A 35 13.11 -0.84 1.99
CA GLY A 35 13.09 -2.25 2.34
C GLY A 35 12.05 -2.60 3.41
N LEU A 36 11.18 -1.67 3.76
CA LEU A 36 10.13 -1.93 4.75
C LEU A 36 9.18 -3.02 4.28
N ILE A 37 8.85 -3.00 2.99
CA ILE A 37 8.01 -4.01 2.34
C ILE A 37 8.84 -4.69 1.27
N ASP A 38 8.99 -6.01 1.35
CA ASP A 38 9.72 -6.78 0.35
C ASP A 38 8.79 -7.19 -0.81
N SER A 39 9.38 -7.84 -1.81
CA SER A 39 8.63 -8.21 -3.01
C SER A 39 7.50 -9.22 -2.74
N PHE A 40 7.66 -10.09 -1.75
CA PHE A 40 6.61 -11.05 -1.39
C PHE A 40 5.45 -10.33 -0.70
N SER A 41 5.77 -9.40 0.19
CA SER A 41 4.74 -8.63 0.89
C SER A 41 4.00 -7.69 -0.05
N LEU A 42 4.64 -7.23 -1.12
CA LEU A 42 3.96 -6.42 -2.13
C LEU A 42 2.83 -7.18 -2.82
N VAL A 43 2.99 -8.47 -3.05
CA VAL A 43 1.93 -9.29 -3.63
C VAL A 43 0.74 -9.34 -2.67
N ASP A 44 1.00 -9.55 -1.39
CA ASP A 44 -0.07 -9.55 -0.37
C ASP A 44 -0.77 -8.19 -0.29
N LEU A 45 0.00 -7.11 -0.39
CA LEU A 45 -0.55 -5.76 -0.38
C LEU A 45 -1.46 -5.54 -1.59
N ALA A 46 -1.05 -6.00 -2.77
CA ALA A 46 -1.85 -5.89 -3.98
C ALA A 46 -3.18 -6.64 -3.84
N LEU A 47 -3.15 -7.83 -3.24
CA LEU A 47 -4.35 -8.61 -2.99
C LEU A 47 -5.28 -7.89 -1.99
N PHE A 48 -4.72 -7.28 -0.96
CA PHE A 48 -5.50 -6.49 -0.01
C PHE A 48 -6.21 -5.33 -0.70
N VAL A 49 -5.49 -4.59 -1.55
CA VAL A 49 -6.05 -3.45 -2.29
C VAL A 49 -7.17 -3.92 -3.21
N GLU A 50 -6.97 -5.03 -3.90
CA GLU A 50 -8.00 -5.56 -4.80
C GLU A 50 -9.25 -5.98 -4.03
N ASP A 51 -9.08 -6.70 -2.91
CA ASP A 51 -10.19 -7.20 -2.11
C ASP A 51 -10.95 -6.07 -1.39
N THR A 52 -10.23 -5.06 -0.94
CA THR A 52 -10.80 -3.99 -0.12
C THR A 52 -11.39 -2.87 -0.95
N PHE A 53 -10.69 -2.45 -2.01
CA PHE A 53 -11.06 -1.30 -2.82
C PHE A 53 -11.51 -1.68 -4.22
N ASN A 54 -11.45 -2.96 -4.57
CA ASN A 54 -11.84 -3.47 -5.88
C ASN A 54 -11.02 -2.84 -7.01
N VAL A 55 -9.73 -2.63 -6.75
CA VAL A 55 -8.78 -2.07 -7.70
C VAL A 55 -7.65 -3.08 -7.91
N HIS A 56 -7.46 -3.51 -9.15
CA HIS A 56 -6.41 -4.45 -9.49
C HIS A 56 -5.08 -3.71 -9.73
N LEU A 57 -4.03 -4.19 -9.08
CA LEU A 57 -2.66 -3.74 -9.32
C LEU A 57 -1.90 -4.85 -10.03
N ASP A 58 -1.34 -4.54 -11.20
CA ASP A 58 -0.56 -5.49 -11.97
C ASP A 58 0.82 -5.69 -11.31
N ASP A 59 1.40 -6.88 -11.47
CA ASP A 59 2.72 -7.17 -10.93
C ASP A 59 3.78 -6.16 -11.40
N SER A 60 3.67 -5.68 -12.62
CA SER A 60 4.59 -4.69 -13.18
C SER A 60 4.51 -3.33 -12.47
N GLU A 61 3.46 -3.12 -11.69
CA GLU A 61 3.24 -1.87 -10.96
C GLU A 61 3.73 -1.94 -9.51
N LEU A 62 4.17 -3.10 -9.05
CA LEU A 62 4.60 -3.30 -7.67
C LEU A 62 6.07 -2.96 -7.51
N ASN A 63 6.41 -1.69 -7.75
CA ASN A 63 7.78 -1.20 -7.65
C ASN A 63 7.80 0.27 -7.23
N LYS A 64 8.99 0.74 -6.81
CA LYS A 64 9.16 2.09 -6.28
C LYS A 64 8.95 3.19 -7.31
N ASP A 65 9.02 2.88 -8.59
CA ASP A 65 8.81 3.87 -9.64
C ASP A 65 7.34 4.19 -9.81
N ILE A 66 6.46 3.29 -9.41
CA ILE A 66 5.01 3.47 -9.50
C ILE A 66 4.47 4.04 -8.19
N PHE A 67 4.87 3.48 -7.05
CA PHE A 67 4.54 4.04 -5.75
C PHE A 67 5.61 3.63 -4.74
N ASP A 68 5.89 4.49 -3.78
CA ASP A 68 6.86 4.20 -2.72
C ASP A 68 6.37 4.65 -1.35
N ASN A 69 5.20 5.24 -1.28
CA ASN A 69 4.59 5.64 0.00
C ASN A 69 3.07 5.51 -0.08
N LEU A 70 2.42 5.67 1.08
CA LEU A 70 0.97 5.53 1.15
C LEU A 70 0.24 6.59 0.33
N ASP A 71 0.76 7.80 0.29
CA ASP A 71 0.15 8.88 -0.47
C ASP A 71 0.11 8.54 -1.96
N GLN A 72 1.22 8.07 -2.50
CA GLN A 72 1.30 7.68 -3.90
C GLN A 72 0.41 6.48 -4.20
N LEU A 73 0.39 5.49 -3.31
CA LEU A 73 -0.46 4.32 -3.49
C LEU A 73 -1.94 4.72 -3.48
N ALA A 74 -2.32 5.59 -2.56
CA ALA A 74 -3.70 6.05 -2.47
C ALA A 74 -4.13 6.83 -3.73
N GLU A 75 -3.24 7.65 -4.27
CA GLU A 75 -3.50 8.36 -5.52
C GLU A 75 -3.73 7.39 -6.68
N LEU A 76 -2.92 6.34 -6.76
CA LEU A 76 -3.07 5.32 -7.78
C LEU A 76 -4.42 4.61 -7.66
N VAL A 77 -4.79 4.23 -6.44
CA VAL A 77 -6.05 3.54 -6.18
C VAL A 77 -7.24 4.44 -6.53
N VAL A 78 -7.21 5.70 -6.12
CA VAL A 78 -8.28 6.65 -6.43
C VAL A 78 -8.43 6.83 -7.94
N SER A 79 -7.33 6.92 -8.66
CA SER A 79 -7.37 7.11 -10.12
C SER A 79 -8.00 5.93 -10.84
N ARG A 80 -7.95 4.74 -10.28
CA ARG A 80 -8.50 3.53 -10.89
C ARG A 80 -9.88 3.18 -10.38
N ALA A 81 -10.23 3.63 -9.20
CA ALA A 81 -11.54 3.35 -8.60
C ALA A 81 -12.65 4.22 -9.20
N ALA A 82 -12.28 5.29 -9.85
CA ALA A 82 -13.24 6.23 -10.43
C ALA A 82 -13.96 5.64 -11.64
#